data_9fdd8d7428e389d4c9d471b8c65d27cd
#
_entry.id   9fdd8d7428e389d4c9d471b8c65d27cd
#
_cell.length_a   1.000
_cell.length_b   1.000
_cell.length_c   1.000
_cell.angle_alpha   90.00
_cell.angle_beta   90.00
_cell.angle_gamma   90.00
#
_symmetry.space_group_name_H-M   'P 1'
#
loop_
_entity.id
_entity.type
_entity.pdbx_description
1 polymer ?
#
loop_
_entity_poly.entity_id
_entity_poly.type
_entity_poly.pdbx_seq_one_letter_code
_entity_poly.pdbx_strand_id
1 'polypeptide(L)'
;MQIAGKYFIIKYMNTKFTGVIIIENIYSIEHEKLGVLYGRDCIFIDSVIQTDSTLKFKGEINGHLASKIKDDIWIPYELIFKQVIKYTSCELDTYEADKNEIQVMSKSSLLVVQNSDYLRNIPVRYDYKKNDYRHIVIYTYDFVFNVFAVDYELKCDLVQMN
;
A
#
# COMPACT_ATOMS: atom_id res chain seq x y z
N MET A 1 13.50 -1.01 -5.89
CA MET A 1 12.63 -1.56 -4.84
C MET A 1 12.28 -2.99 -5.21
N GLN A 2 12.51 -3.93 -4.30
CA GLN A 2 12.26 -5.36 -4.54
C GLN A 2 10.90 -5.74 -3.95
N ILE A 3 10.28 -6.76 -4.54
CA ILE A 3 9.04 -7.36 -4.03
C ILE A 3 9.44 -8.55 -3.17
N ALA A 4 9.12 -8.51 -1.87
CA ALA A 4 9.41 -9.57 -0.92
C ALA A 4 8.10 -10.22 -0.44
N GLY A 5 8.06 -11.55 -0.48
CA GLY A 5 6.93 -12.34 0.01
C GLY A 5 5.69 -12.33 -0.90
N LYS A 6 5.14 -13.48 -1.18
CA LYS A 6 3.97 -13.67 -2.04
C LYS A 6 2.81 -14.23 -1.23
N TYR A 7 1.66 -13.56 -1.26
CA TYR A 7 0.41 -14.02 -0.65
C TYR A 7 -0.67 -14.15 -1.72
N PHE A 8 -1.56 -15.13 -1.56
CA PHE A 8 -2.66 -15.36 -2.47
C PHE A 8 -3.98 -15.12 -1.73
N ILE A 9 -4.87 -14.30 -2.33
CA ILE A 9 -6.26 -14.23 -1.92
C ILE A 9 -7.12 -14.77 -3.05
N ILE A 10 -7.95 -15.75 -2.73
CA ILE A 10 -8.92 -16.31 -3.67
C ILE A 10 -10.27 -15.66 -3.34
N LYS A 11 -10.73 -14.75 -4.20
CA LYS A 11 -12.08 -14.19 -4.11
C LYS A 11 -13.00 -14.93 -5.09
N TYR A 12 -14.10 -15.47 -4.58
CA TYR A 12 -15.17 -16.02 -5.40
C TYR A 12 -16.15 -14.92 -5.76
N MET A 13 -16.22 -14.53 -7.03
CA MET A 13 -17.28 -13.69 -7.53
C MET A 13 -18.41 -14.57 -8.05
N ASN A 14 -19.56 -14.51 -7.38
CA ASN A 14 -20.78 -15.18 -7.83
C ASN A 14 -21.45 -14.31 -8.92
N THR A 15 -20.97 -14.41 -10.14
CA THR A 15 -21.73 -13.90 -11.29
C THR A 15 -22.72 -14.98 -11.73
N LYS A 16 -23.97 -14.62 -11.98
CA LYS A 16 -25.10 -15.54 -12.23
C LYS A 16 -24.91 -16.57 -13.35
N PHE A 17 -23.78 -16.59 -14.06
CA PHE A 17 -23.58 -17.46 -15.24
C PHE A 17 -22.24 -18.17 -15.40
N THR A 18 -21.16 -17.68 -14.79
CA THR A 18 -19.86 -18.37 -14.77
C THR A 18 -19.08 -17.87 -13.56
N GLY A 19 -18.79 -18.74 -12.60
CA GLY A 19 -17.94 -18.38 -11.48
C GLY A 19 -16.50 -18.09 -11.99
N VAL A 20 -16.12 -16.82 -12.02
CA VAL A 20 -14.73 -16.43 -12.31
C VAL A 20 -13.97 -16.44 -10.99
N ILE A 21 -12.96 -17.29 -10.88
CA ILE A 21 -12.03 -17.26 -9.76
C ILE A 21 -11.00 -16.18 -10.07
N ILE A 22 -10.99 -15.11 -9.28
CA ILE A 22 -9.96 -14.08 -9.33
C ILE A 22 -8.93 -14.41 -8.26
N ILE A 23 -7.69 -14.60 -8.66
CA ILE A 23 -6.57 -14.78 -7.75
C ILE A 23 -5.82 -13.45 -7.69
N GLU A 24 -5.98 -12.72 -6.61
CA GLU A 24 -5.16 -11.55 -6.32
C GLU A 24 -3.85 -12.00 -5.69
N ASN A 25 -2.74 -11.52 -6.23
CA ASN A 25 -1.41 -11.75 -5.67
C ASN A 25 -0.98 -10.51 -4.91
N ILE A 26 -0.67 -10.67 -3.63
CA ILE A 26 -0.26 -9.58 -2.76
C ILE A 26 1.21 -9.76 -2.41
N TYR A 27 1.97 -8.69 -2.55
CA TYR A 27 3.40 -8.69 -2.30
C TYR A 27 3.76 -7.56 -1.35
N SER A 28 4.61 -7.86 -0.38
CA SER A 28 5.27 -6.84 0.43
C SER A 28 6.20 -6.00 -0.44
N ILE A 29 6.18 -4.70 -0.23
CA ILE A 29 7.15 -3.79 -0.83
C ILE A 29 8.36 -3.72 0.10
N GLU A 30 9.53 -4.03 -0.44
CA GLU A 30 10.80 -3.90 0.27
C GLU A 30 11.51 -2.60 -0.16
N HIS A 31 11.77 -1.73 0.80
CA HIS A 31 12.57 -0.53 0.58
C HIS A 31 14.07 -0.83 0.75
N GLU A 32 14.91 -0.22 -0.08
CA GLU A 32 16.35 -0.51 -0.09
C GLU A 32 17.01 -0.37 1.29
N LYS A 33 16.75 0.74 1.99
CA LYS A 33 17.37 1.05 3.28
C LYS A 33 16.57 0.52 4.48
N LEU A 34 15.22 0.53 4.41
CA LEU A 34 14.36 0.15 5.53
C LEU A 34 14.03 -1.35 5.54
N GLY A 35 14.09 -2.01 4.39
CA GLY A 35 13.59 -3.37 4.22
C GLY A 35 12.07 -3.41 4.14
N VAL A 36 11.47 -4.47 4.67
CA VAL A 36 10.01 -4.62 4.80
C VAL A 36 9.56 -3.93 6.08
N LEU A 37 8.44 -3.21 6.00
CA LEU A 37 7.79 -2.53 7.11
C LEU A 37 6.70 -3.43 7.68
N TYR A 38 6.66 -3.67 8.99
CA TYR A 38 5.78 -4.65 9.62
C TYR A 38 4.83 -4.04 10.62
N GLY A 39 3.55 -4.49 10.57
CA GLY A 39 2.55 -4.21 11.60
C GLY A 39 1.92 -2.82 11.51
N ARG A 40 0.80 -2.67 12.23
CA ARG A 40 0.00 -1.44 12.24
C ARG A 40 0.76 -0.23 12.81
N ASP A 41 1.64 -0.45 13.78
CA ASP A 41 2.37 0.61 14.48
C ASP A 41 3.68 1.01 13.75
N CYS A 42 3.81 0.61 12.47
CA CYS A 42 5.01 0.89 11.71
C CYS A 42 4.98 2.26 11.01
N ILE A 43 3.84 2.64 10.43
CA ILE A 43 3.71 3.86 9.63
C ILE A 43 2.73 4.82 10.32
N PHE A 44 3.22 6.00 10.68
CA PHE A 44 2.41 7.11 11.19
C PHE A 44 2.32 8.18 10.12
N ILE A 45 1.13 8.77 9.95
CA ILE A 45 0.87 9.82 8.95
C ILE A 45 0.53 11.11 9.65
N ASP A 46 1.32 12.16 9.39
CA ASP A 46 1.04 13.53 9.85
C ASP A 46 0.20 14.30 8.84
N SER A 47 0.43 14.05 7.54
CA SER A 47 -0.30 14.75 6.50
C SER A 47 -0.43 13.94 5.20
N VAL A 48 -1.57 14.16 4.53
CA VAL A 48 -1.85 13.66 3.17
C VAL A 48 -2.12 14.88 2.30
N ILE A 49 -1.29 15.08 1.27
CA ILE A 49 -1.36 16.23 0.39
C ILE A 49 -1.58 15.75 -1.03
N GLN A 50 -2.68 16.19 -1.65
CA GLN A 50 -2.94 15.96 -3.06
C GLN A 50 -2.71 17.25 -3.84
N THR A 51 -1.91 17.15 -4.90
CA THR A 51 -1.69 18.25 -5.85
C THR A 51 -1.77 17.66 -7.25
N ASP A 52 -2.76 18.07 -8.03
CA ASP A 52 -3.08 17.50 -9.35
C ASP A 52 -3.21 15.96 -9.28
N SER A 53 -2.35 15.26 -10.02
CA SER A 53 -2.30 13.79 -10.03
C SER A 53 -1.24 13.20 -9.09
N THR A 54 -0.67 14.01 -8.20
CA THR A 54 0.32 13.56 -7.21
C THR A 54 -0.33 13.48 -5.83
N LEU A 55 -0.11 12.38 -5.14
CA LEU A 55 -0.54 12.18 -3.75
C LEU A 55 0.72 11.94 -2.90
N LYS A 56 0.88 12.74 -1.84
CA LYS A 56 2.03 12.68 -0.95
C LYS A 56 1.58 12.42 0.48
N PHE A 57 2.19 11.43 1.11
CA PHE A 57 2.08 11.16 2.54
C PHE A 57 3.37 11.59 3.21
N LYS A 58 3.26 12.22 4.37
CA LYS A 58 4.38 12.56 5.24
C LYS A 58 4.08 12.08 6.65
N GLY A 59 5.12 11.71 7.37
CA GLY A 59 5.03 11.27 8.74
C GLY A 59 6.31 10.57 9.19
N GLU A 60 6.16 9.61 10.07
CA GLU A 60 7.28 8.88 10.66
C GLU A 60 7.10 7.37 10.54
N ILE A 61 8.20 6.67 10.36
CA ILE A 61 8.28 5.21 10.39
C ILE A 61 8.95 4.78 11.67
N ASN A 62 8.33 3.83 12.38
CA ASN A 62 8.94 3.17 13.52
C ASN A 62 10.07 2.24 13.04
N GLY A 63 11.32 2.63 13.30
CA GLY A 63 12.50 1.90 12.86
C GLY A 63 12.60 0.49 13.46
N HIS A 64 12.06 0.28 14.66
CA HIS A 64 12.00 -1.06 15.27
C HIS A 64 11.22 -2.07 14.42
N LEU A 65 10.21 -1.61 13.68
CA LEU A 65 9.35 -2.40 12.79
C LEU A 65 9.82 -2.41 11.32
N ALA A 66 10.97 -1.81 11.02
CA ALA A 66 11.64 -1.85 9.72
C ALA A 66 12.71 -2.95 9.72
N SER A 67 12.59 -3.94 8.83
CA SER A 67 13.37 -5.19 8.90
C SER A 67 14.90 -5.01 8.82
N LYS A 68 15.37 -3.92 8.22
CA LYS A 68 16.81 -3.60 8.07
C LYS A 68 17.34 -2.63 9.12
N ILE A 69 16.46 -1.98 9.89
CA ILE A 69 16.84 -1.01 10.94
C ILE A 69 16.83 -1.68 12.30
N LYS A 70 15.63 -2.07 12.79
CA LYS A 70 15.39 -2.74 14.09
C LYS A 70 15.77 -1.91 15.33
N ASP A 71 16.03 -0.64 15.14
CA ASP A 71 16.38 0.30 16.21
C ASP A 71 15.13 1.07 16.65
N ASP A 72 15.07 1.45 17.91
CA ASP A 72 13.98 2.24 18.48
C ASP A 72 14.16 3.73 18.13
N ILE A 73 13.92 4.04 16.88
CA ILE A 73 14.02 5.38 16.28
C ILE A 73 12.82 5.70 15.42
N TRP A 74 12.46 6.96 15.35
CA TRP A 74 11.45 7.49 14.44
C TRP A 74 12.14 8.07 13.20
N ILE A 75 11.74 7.61 12.03
CA ILE A 75 12.36 7.95 10.75
C ILE A 75 11.38 8.79 9.95
N PRO A 76 11.63 10.09 9.75
CA PRO A 76 10.80 10.92 8.89
C PRO A 76 10.79 10.39 7.46
N TYR A 77 9.61 10.40 6.83
CA TYR A 77 9.46 9.93 5.46
C TYR A 77 8.54 10.81 4.61
N GLU A 78 8.73 10.72 3.29
CA GLU A 78 7.78 11.13 2.28
C GLU A 78 7.51 9.94 1.35
N LEU A 79 6.23 9.52 1.25
CA LEU A 79 5.77 8.54 0.27
C LEU A 79 4.97 9.28 -0.80
N ILE A 80 5.49 9.29 -2.02
CA ILE A 80 4.99 10.09 -3.13
C ILE A 80 4.46 9.16 -4.20
N PHE A 81 3.19 9.32 -4.57
CA PHE A 81 2.54 8.64 -5.68
C PHE A 81 2.37 9.59 -6.86
N LYS A 82 2.65 9.11 -8.07
CA LYS A 82 2.55 9.88 -9.30
C LYS A 82 1.48 9.30 -10.22
N GLN A 83 0.79 10.18 -10.93
CA GLN A 83 -0.32 9.83 -11.83
C GLN A 83 -1.39 9.01 -11.09
N VAL A 84 -1.84 9.51 -9.95
CA VAL A 84 -2.91 8.89 -9.16
C VAL A 84 -4.25 9.08 -9.84
N ILE A 85 -4.95 7.98 -10.12
CA ILE A 85 -6.32 8.03 -10.67
C ILE A 85 -7.39 7.96 -9.58
N LYS A 86 -7.07 7.32 -8.47
CA LYS A 86 -7.97 7.18 -7.33
C LYS A 86 -7.17 6.85 -6.08
N TYR A 87 -7.65 7.28 -4.94
CA TYR A 87 -7.30 6.70 -3.66
C TYR A 87 -8.52 6.66 -2.75
N THR A 88 -8.51 5.78 -1.77
CA THR A 88 -9.51 5.70 -0.70
C THR A 88 -8.81 5.50 0.62
N SER A 89 -9.43 5.95 1.69
CA SER A 89 -9.01 5.69 3.06
C SER A 89 -10.16 5.09 3.85
N CYS A 90 -9.83 4.21 4.76
CA CYS A 90 -10.75 3.65 5.73
C CYS A 90 -10.04 3.63 7.08
N GLU A 91 -10.79 3.92 8.13
CA GLU A 91 -10.29 3.75 9.49
C GLU A 91 -9.94 2.27 9.72
N LEU A 92 -8.83 1.99 10.41
CA LEU A 92 -8.21 0.67 10.45
C LEU A 92 -9.11 -0.39 11.08
N ASP A 93 -9.72 -0.11 12.22
CA ASP A 93 -10.57 -1.10 12.92
C ASP A 93 -11.86 -1.39 12.12
N THR A 94 -12.37 -0.39 11.38
CA THR A 94 -13.49 -0.56 10.45
C THR A 94 -13.08 -1.43 9.25
N TYR A 95 -11.89 -1.20 8.71
CA TYR A 95 -11.33 -2.00 7.61
C TYR A 95 -11.12 -3.46 8.03
N GLU A 96 -10.58 -3.70 9.22
CA GLU A 96 -10.38 -5.04 9.77
C GLU A 96 -11.70 -5.78 10.04
N ALA A 97 -12.75 -5.06 10.39
CA ALA A 97 -14.07 -5.63 10.61
C ALA A 97 -14.79 -6.02 9.31
N ASP A 98 -14.42 -5.40 8.17
CA ASP A 98 -15.01 -5.72 6.87
C ASP A 98 -14.39 -7.00 6.29
N LYS A 99 -15.18 -8.08 6.29
CA LYS A 99 -14.78 -9.39 5.75
C LYS A 99 -14.54 -9.40 4.23
N ASN A 100 -14.95 -8.36 3.51
CA ASN A 100 -14.73 -8.22 2.07
C ASN A 100 -13.38 -7.58 1.75
N GLU A 101 -12.72 -6.98 2.74
CA GLU A 101 -11.43 -6.34 2.57
C GLU A 101 -10.26 -7.34 2.65
N ILE A 102 -9.12 -6.89 2.14
CA ILE A 102 -7.90 -7.70 2.07
C ILE A 102 -7.23 -7.71 3.44
N GLN A 103 -7.44 -8.76 4.21
CA GLN A 103 -6.82 -8.91 5.53
C GLN A 103 -5.43 -9.56 5.42
N VAL A 104 -4.41 -8.79 5.05
CA VAL A 104 -3.02 -9.26 4.95
C VAL A 104 -2.10 -8.57 5.96
N MET A 105 -2.68 -7.97 6.98
CA MET A 105 -1.99 -7.08 7.93
C MET A 105 -0.80 -7.69 8.67
N SER A 106 -0.75 -9.00 8.85
CA SER A 106 0.26 -9.62 9.72
C SER A 106 1.69 -9.58 9.17
N LYS A 107 1.91 -9.08 7.93
CA LYS A 107 3.18 -9.32 7.24
C LYS A 107 3.84 -8.09 6.63
N SER A 108 3.12 -7.04 6.27
CA SER A 108 3.72 -5.80 5.78
C SER A 108 2.72 -4.64 5.81
N SER A 109 3.21 -3.46 6.16
CA SER A 109 2.43 -2.22 6.17
C SER A 109 2.37 -1.54 4.80
N LEU A 110 3.19 -1.98 3.85
CA LEU A 110 3.21 -1.45 2.48
C LEU A 110 3.18 -2.61 1.48
N LEU A 111 2.10 -2.68 0.70
CA LEU A 111 1.81 -3.81 -0.18
C LEU A 111 1.51 -3.36 -1.60
N VAL A 112 1.79 -4.23 -2.57
CA VAL A 112 1.27 -4.13 -3.93
C VAL A 112 0.35 -5.31 -4.22
N VAL A 113 -0.82 -5.02 -4.80
CA VAL A 113 -1.82 -6.02 -5.20
C VAL A 113 -1.77 -6.18 -6.70
N GLN A 114 -1.27 -7.31 -7.17
CA GLN A 114 -1.34 -7.69 -8.59
C GLN A 114 -2.67 -8.37 -8.89
N ASN A 115 -3.15 -8.20 -10.11
CA ASN A 115 -4.47 -8.68 -10.57
C ASN A 115 -5.63 -8.15 -9.72
N SER A 116 -5.45 -6.96 -9.17
CA SER A 116 -6.44 -6.32 -8.30
C SER A 116 -7.80 -6.23 -8.96
N ASP A 117 -8.80 -6.84 -8.33
CA ASP A 117 -10.18 -6.73 -8.78
C ASP A 117 -10.70 -5.28 -8.63
N TYR A 118 -10.26 -4.60 -7.56
CA TYR A 118 -10.60 -3.20 -7.36
C TYR A 118 -10.09 -2.33 -8.51
N LEU A 119 -8.79 -2.44 -8.88
CA LEU A 119 -8.22 -1.69 -10.01
C LEU A 119 -8.93 -2.05 -11.33
N ARG A 120 -9.28 -3.32 -11.53
CA ARG A 120 -9.98 -3.77 -12.74
C ARG A 120 -11.33 -3.07 -12.92
N ASN A 121 -12.03 -2.78 -11.84
CA ASN A 121 -13.35 -2.16 -11.84
C ASN A 121 -13.32 -0.62 -11.85
N ILE A 122 -12.14 0.02 -11.69
CA ILE A 122 -12.04 1.48 -11.81
C ILE A 122 -12.19 1.89 -13.28
N PRO A 123 -13.16 2.77 -13.62
CA PRO A 123 -13.22 3.35 -14.95
C PRO A 123 -12.01 4.27 -15.17
N VAL A 124 -11.26 4.04 -16.25
CA VAL A 124 -10.10 4.85 -16.62
C VAL A 124 -10.44 5.67 -17.85
N ARG A 125 -9.99 6.91 -17.90
CA ARG A 125 -10.15 7.77 -19.07
C ARG A 125 -9.51 7.10 -20.31
N TYR A 126 -10.08 7.32 -21.50
CA TYR A 126 -9.72 6.61 -22.73
C TYR A 126 -8.25 6.74 -23.16
N ASP A 127 -7.57 7.80 -22.74
CA ASP A 127 -6.16 8.09 -23.04
C ASP A 127 -5.19 7.49 -22.01
N TYR A 128 -5.70 6.82 -20.97
CA TYR A 128 -4.89 6.13 -19.96
C TYR A 128 -4.91 4.62 -20.19
N LYS A 129 -3.75 3.98 -20.00
CA LYS A 129 -3.64 2.52 -20.05
C LYS A 129 -3.78 1.94 -18.64
N LYS A 130 -4.85 1.22 -18.39
CA LYS A 130 -5.12 0.63 -17.06
C LYS A 130 -3.96 -0.23 -16.54
N ASN A 131 -3.26 -0.93 -17.42
CA ASN A 131 -2.13 -1.81 -17.06
C ASN A 131 -0.89 -1.06 -16.55
N ASP A 132 -0.82 0.26 -16.76
CA ASP A 132 0.28 1.08 -16.23
C ASP A 132 0.09 1.36 -14.73
N TYR A 133 -1.13 1.19 -14.21
CA TYR A 133 -1.46 1.46 -12.82
C TYR A 133 -1.21 0.26 -11.92
N ARG A 134 -0.79 0.57 -10.70
CA ARG A 134 -0.61 -0.38 -9.60
C ARG A 134 -1.63 -0.09 -8.51
N HIS A 135 -2.10 -1.12 -7.85
CA HIS A 135 -2.86 -1.00 -6.62
C HIS A 135 -1.89 -1.18 -5.45
N ILE A 136 -1.72 -0.13 -4.66
CA ILE A 136 -0.84 -0.11 -3.50
C ILE A 136 -1.72 0.07 -2.27
N VAL A 137 -1.47 -0.76 -1.25
CA VAL A 137 -2.16 -0.70 0.04
C VAL A 137 -1.16 -0.27 1.09
N ILE A 138 -1.55 0.73 1.89
CA ILE A 138 -0.75 1.25 2.99
C ILE A 138 -1.55 1.05 4.27
N TYR A 139 -1.02 0.22 5.16
CA TYR A 139 -1.51 0.11 6.53
C TYR A 139 -0.75 1.08 7.41
N THR A 140 -1.48 1.93 8.11
CA THR A 140 -0.93 2.90 9.04
C THR A 140 -1.50 2.67 10.43
N TYR A 141 -1.09 3.46 11.40
CA TYR A 141 -1.59 3.34 12.77
C TYR A 141 -3.12 3.48 12.86
N ASP A 142 -3.70 4.46 12.13
CA ASP A 142 -5.14 4.77 12.21
C ASP A 142 -5.93 4.39 10.97
N PHE A 143 -5.30 4.30 9.80
CA PHE A 143 -5.99 4.18 8.52
C PHE A 143 -5.36 3.15 7.59
N VAL A 144 -6.20 2.59 6.72
CA VAL A 144 -5.75 1.85 5.53
C VAL A 144 -6.05 2.69 4.30
N PHE A 145 -5.05 2.87 3.46
CA PHE A 145 -5.19 3.56 2.18
C PHE A 145 -5.04 2.58 1.02
N ASN A 146 -5.98 2.64 0.07
CA ASN A 146 -5.83 2.01 -1.24
C ASN A 146 -5.47 3.11 -2.23
N VAL A 147 -4.32 3.03 -2.88
CA VAL A 147 -3.84 4.02 -3.84
C VAL A 147 -3.64 3.35 -5.20
N PHE A 148 -4.19 3.98 -6.24
CA PHE A 148 -4.09 3.51 -7.62
C PHE A 148 -3.28 4.53 -8.43
N ALA A 149 -2.01 4.21 -8.66
CA ALA A 149 -1.02 5.11 -9.24
C ALA A 149 -0.12 4.38 -10.24
N VAL A 150 0.51 5.12 -11.14
CA VAL A 150 1.49 4.56 -12.09
C VAL A 150 2.81 4.30 -11.40
N ASP A 151 3.24 5.23 -10.56
CA ASP A 151 4.55 5.14 -9.90
C ASP A 151 4.49 5.65 -8.47
N TYR A 152 5.46 5.24 -7.66
CA TYR A 152 5.61 5.71 -6.28
C TYR A 152 7.07 5.68 -5.85
N GLU A 153 7.40 6.56 -4.91
CA GLU A 153 8.72 6.73 -4.34
C GLU A 153 8.60 6.93 -2.84
N LEU A 154 9.31 6.12 -2.06
CA LEU A 154 9.46 6.29 -0.61
C LEU A 154 10.83 6.91 -0.34
N LYS A 155 10.84 8.13 0.20
CA LYS A 155 12.03 8.84 0.68
C LYS A 155 12.06 8.80 2.19
N CYS A 156 13.21 8.52 2.75
CA CYS A 156 13.44 8.56 4.19
C CYS A 156 14.82 9.16 4.48
N ASP A 157 14.87 10.04 5.46
CA ASP A 157 16.10 10.64 5.94
C ASP A 157 16.61 9.80 7.11
N LEU A 158 17.45 8.82 6.80
CA LEU A 158 18.26 8.16 7.83
C LEU A 158 19.38 9.14 8.18
N VAL A 159 19.15 9.95 9.21
CA VAL A 159 20.25 10.73 9.81
C VAL A 159 21.34 9.72 10.19
N GLN A 160 22.51 9.86 9.59
CA GLN A 160 23.65 9.04 9.98
C GLN A 160 23.89 9.27 11.46
N MET A 161 23.51 8.30 12.28
CA MET A 161 23.95 8.26 13.66
C MET A 161 25.44 7.91 13.63
N ASN A 162 26.27 8.94 13.76
CA ASN A 162 27.69 8.82 14.04
C ASN A 162 27.91 8.48 15.51
#